data_1b20ac979d50d8690b8e33c163dcca92
#
_entry.id   1b20ac979d50d8690b8e33c163dcca92
#
_cell.length_a   1.000
_cell.length_b   1.000
_cell.length_c   1.000
_cell.angle_alpha   90.00
_cell.angle_beta   90.00
_cell.angle_gamma   90.00
#
_symmetry.space_group_name_H-M   'P 1'
#
loop_
_entity.id
_entity.type
_entity.pdbx_description
1 polymer ?
#
loop_
_entity_poly.entity_id
_entity_poly.type
_entity_poly.pdbx_seq_one_letter_code
_entity_poly.pdbx_strand_id
1 'polypeptide(L)'
;MEERLRKRLSLWKRQYLSKGGCLTLLKSTLSSLPTYFLSIFVIPKKVCTRLEKILRDFLWGSGALENKPHLVSWKVICTAKKDGGLGIRNLAIFNKALLGKWLWRFANENESLWKQIISSKYDLQDGGWCSKGVRYRYGVGVWKAIRNGWECFRSHSRFLVGDDTRVKFWKDLWCDNQSLEEAFPTLFNLSVNKDSWVAEA
;
A
#
# COMPACT_ATOMS: atom_id res chain seq x y z
N MET A 1 -6.62 -14.25 -13.10
CA MET A 1 -6.17 -14.34 -11.69
C MET A 1 -7.11 -15.23 -10.88
N GLU A 2 -8.40 -14.95 -10.88
CA GLU A 2 -9.45 -15.70 -10.17
C GLU A 2 -9.44 -17.20 -10.54
N GLU A 3 -9.42 -17.52 -11.83
CA GLU A 3 -9.39 -18.89 -12.32
C GLU A 3 -8.14 -19.67 -11.87
N ARG A 4 -6.97 -19.04 -11.91
CA ARG A 4 -5.74 -19.63 -11.39
C ARG A 4 -5.80 -19.93 -9.91
N LEU A 5 -6.40 -19.02 -9.13
CA LEU A 5 -6.60 -19.21 -7.69
C LEU A 5 -7.55 -20.39 -7.44
N ARG A 6 -8.69 -20.44 -8.14
CA ARG A 6 -9.66 -21.57 -8.04
C ARG A 6 -8.99 -22.89 -8.42
N LYS A 7 -8.30 -22.97 -9.55
CA LYS A 7 -7.62 -24.18 -10.00
C LYS A 7 -6.58 -24.66 -8.98
N ARG A 8 -5.80 -23.76 -8.40
CA ARG A 8 -4.80 -24.11 -7.39
C ARG A 8 -5.44 -24.65 -6.11
N LEU A 9 -6.51 -24.01 -5.62
CA LEU A 9 -7.21 -24.46 -4.42
C LEU A 9 -8.00 -25.74 -4.65
N SER A 10 -8.56 -25.97 -5.83
CA SER A 10 -9.30 -27.18 -6.17
C SER A 10 -8.43 -28.44 -6.33
N LEU A 11 -7.14 -28.28 -6.65
CA LEU A 11 -6.18 -29.39 -6.74
C LEU A 11 -5.94 -30.08 -5.40
N TRP A 12 -6.22 -29.39 -4.28
CA TRP A 12 -6.01 -29.92 -2.95
C TRP A 12 -7.27 -30.61 -2.44
N LYS A 13 -7.23 -31.92 -2.30
CA LYS A 13 -8.30 -32.71 -1.71
C LYS A 13 -8.44 -32.39 -0.23
N ARG A 14 -9.32 -31.47 0.08
CA ARG A 14 -9.46 -30.87 1.41
C ARG A 14 -9.92 -31.85 2.48
N GLN A 15 -10.59 -32.92 2.12
CA GLN A 15 -11.01 -33.96 3.05
C GLN A 15 -9.86 -34.57 3.88
N TYR A 16 -8.62 -34.44 3.39
CA TYR A 16 -7.41 -34.90 4.08
C TYR A 16 -6.62 -33.79 4.78
N LEU A 17 -7.10 -32.55 4.76
CA LEU A 17 -6.40 -31.41 5.31
C LEU A 17 -6.98 -30.99 6.65
N SER A 18 -6.13 -30.87 7.66
CA SER A 18 -6.48 -30.22 8.91
C SER A 18 -6.75 -28.71 8.70
N LYS A 19 -7.43 -28.05 9.64
CA LYS A 19 -7.66 -26.59 9.59
C LYS A 19 -6.35 -25.81 9.51
N GLY A 20 -5.31 -26.28 10.21
CA GLY A 20 -3.96 -25.71 10.12
C GLY A 20 -3.34 -25.88 8.74
N GLY A 21 -3.50 -27.06 8.11
CA GLY A 21 -3.07 -27.32 6.75
C GLY A 21 -3.76 -26.41 5.73
N CYS A 22 -5.07 -26.20 5.86
CA CYS A 22 -5.81 -25.25 5.03
C CYS A 22 -5.27 -23.82 5.16
N LEU A 23 -4.96 -23.38 6.37
CA LEU A 23 -4.38 -22.05 6.63
C LEU A 23 -2.99 -21.91 6.00
N THR A 24 -2.14 -22.90 6.12
CA THR A 24 -0.79 -22.91 5.53
C THR A 24 -0.86 -22.85 4.01
N LEU A 25 -1.73 -23.66 3.38
CA LEU A 25 -1.96 -23.64 1.95
C LEU A 25 -2.50 -22.30 1.46
N LEU A 26 -3.42 -21.71 2.20
CA LEU A 26 -4.00 -20.41 1.88
C LEU A 26 -2.91 -19.32 1.91
N LYS A 27 -2.04 -19.31 2.92
CA LYS A 27 -0.90 -18.40 3.01
C LYS A 27 0.10 -18.60 1.86
N SER A 28 0.43 -19.83 1.52
CA SER A 28 1.30 -20.18 0.39
C SER A 28 0.67 -19.74 -0.94
N THR A 29 -0.62 -19.97 -1.13
CA THR A 29 -1.34 -19.57 -2.35
C THR A 29 -1.38 -18.05 -2.51
N LEU A 30 -1.61 -17.31 -1.42
CA LEU A 30 -1.56 -15.85 -1.42
C LEU A 30 -0.15 -15.32 -1.71
N SER A 31 0.88 -16.00 -1.21
CA SER A 31 2.27 -15.63 -1.50
C SER A 31 2.63 -15.85 -2.98
N SER A 32 1.96 -16.79 -3.65
CA SER A 32 2.16 -17.10 -5.06
C SER A 32 1.26 -16.31 -6.02
N LEU A 33 0.40 -15.42 -5.53
CA LEU A 33 -0.31 -14.48 -6.39
C LEU A 33 0.70 -13.65 -7.19
N PRO A 34 0.36 -13.26 -8.43
CA PRO A 34 1.27 -12.48 -9.26
C PRO A 34 1.50 -11.10 -8.65
N THR A 35 2.43 -11.05 -7.69
CA THR A 35 2.78 -9.84 -6.93
C THR A 35 3.23 -8.71 -7.85
N TYR A 36 3.82 -9.03 -9.00
CA TYR A 36 4.22 -8.02 -9.97
C TYR A 36 3.01 -7.27 -10.57
N PHE A 37 1.88 -7.94 -10.83
CA PHE A 37 0.67 -7.24 -11.25
C PHE A 37 0.12 -6.33 -10.16
N LEU A 38 0.14 -6.81 -8.90
CA LEU A 38 -0.29 -6.04 -7.75
C LEU A 38 0.66 -4.89 -7.43
N SER A 39 1.92 -4.95 -7.87
CA SER A 39 2.89 -3.87 -7.69
C SER A 39 2.77 -2.75 -8.73
N ILE A 40 2.06 -3.00 -9.84
CA ILE A 40 1.91 -2.03 -10.93
C ILE A 40 0.48 -1.49 -11.00
N PHE A 41 -0.52 -2.35 -10.77
CA PHE A 41 -1.93 -1.99 -10.94
C PHE A 41 -2.68 -1.93 -9.62
N VAL A 42 -3.57 -0.95 -9.50
CA VAL A 42 -4.55 -0.91 -8.40
C VAL A 42 -5.58 -2.01 -8.62
N ILE A 43 -5.74 -2.89 -7.63
CA ILE A 43 -6.73 -3.95 -7.68
C ILE A 43 -8.15 -3.37 -7.57
N PRO A 44 -9.06 -3.64 -8.53
CA PRO A 44 -10.45 -3.20 -8.43
C PRO A 44 -11.14 -3.83 -7.22
N LYS A 45 -11.96 -3.06 -6.50
CA LYS A 45 -12.70 -3.55 -5.32
C LYS A 45 -13.49 -4.82 -5.60
N LYS A 46 -14.18 -4.89 -6.75
CA LYS A 46 -14.93 -6.09 -7.16
C LYS A 46 -14.05 -7.34 -7.28
N VAL A 47 -12.84 -7.20 -7.82
CA VAL A 47 -11.87 -8.31 -7.95
C VAL A 47 -11.36 -8.72 -6.57
N CYS A 48 -10.99 -7.75 -5.73
CA CYS A 48 -10.56 -8.01 -4.36
C CYS A 48 -11.62 -8.79 -3.58
N THR A 49 -12.89 -8.34 -3.59
CA THR A 49 -14.01 -9.01 -2.91
C THR A 49 -14.23 -10.43 -3.42
N ARG A 50 -14.11 -10.67 -4.74
CA ARG A 50 -14.24 -12.02 -5.32
C ARG A 50 -13.10 -12.94 -4.88
N LEU A 51 -11.87 -12.46 -4.90
CA LEU A 51 -10.72 -13.23 -4.42
C LEU A 51 -10.84 -13.55 -2.94
N GLU A 52 -11.22 -12.59 -2.11
CA GLU A 52 -11.43 -12.78 -0.68
C GLU A 52 -12.58 -13.76 -0.41
N LYS A 53 -13.64 -13.77 -1.23
CA LYS A 53 -14.70 -14.77 -1.13
C LYS A 53 -14.17 -16.18 -1.37
N ILE A 54 -13.40 -16.39 -2.43
CA ILE A 54 -12.79 -17.69 -2.74
C ILE A 54 -11.90 -18.17 -1.58
N LEU A 55 -11.12 -17.27 -0.99
CA LEU A 55 -10.24 -17.60 0.15
C LEU A 55 -11.05 -17.98 1.40
N ARG A 56 -12.16 -17.27 1.67
CA ARG A 56 -13.09 -17.60 2.75
C ARG A 56 -13.76 -18.95 2.54
N ASP A 57 -14.30 -19.16 1.34
CA ASP A 57 -14.98 -20.40 0.98
C ASP A 57 -14.00 -21.59 1.10
N PHE A 58 -12.75 -21.40 0.75
CA PHE A 58 -11.72 -22.41 0.98
C PHE A 58 -11.40 -22.63 2.46
N LEU A 59 -11.31 -21.60 3.27
CA LEU A 59 -10.98 -21.71 4.70
C LEU A 59 -12.10 -22.40 5.50
N TRP A 60 -13.37 -22.06 5.20
CA TRP A 60 -14.53 -22.51 5.96
C TRP A 60 -15.34 -23.64 5.32
N GLY A 61 -15.26 -23.82 4.00
CA GLY A 61 -15.97 -24.88 3.28
C GLY A 61 -15.44 -26.29 3.63
N SER A 62 -16.24 -27.34 3.47
CA SER A 62 -15.89 -28.74 3.84
C SER A 62 -15.48 -29.59 2.65
N GLY A 63 -14.75 -29.05 1.67
CA GLY A 63 -14.25 -29.86 0.54
C GLY A 63 -14.77 -29.46 -0.84
N ALA A 64 -15.92 -28.82 -0.95
CA ALA A 64 -16.35 -28.08 -2.15
C ALA A 64 -16.27 -26.57 -1.84
N LEU A 65 -16.13 -25.73 -2.88
CA LEU A 65 -16.24 -24.27 -2.76
C LEU A 65 -17.72 -23.89 -2.49
N GLU A 66 -18.31 -24.49 -1.45
CA GLU A 66 -19.69 -24.29 -1.09
C GLU A 66 -19.88 -23.01 -0.29
N ASN A 67 -21.01 -22.38 -0.49
CA ASN A 67 -21.40 -21.15 0.17
C ASN A 67 -21.86 -21.47 1.62
N LYS A 68 -20.91 -21.62 2.55
CA LYS A 68 -21.21 -21.84 3.97
C LYS A 68 -21.19 -20.51 4.74
N PRO A 69 -22.01 -20.38 5.79
CA PRO A 69 -22.00 -19.20 6.65
C PRO A 69 -20.61 -19.03 7.28
N HIS A 70 -20.06 -17.82 7.17
CA HIS A 70 -18.76 -17.49 7.74
C HIS A 70 -18.96 -16.96 9.15
N LEU A 71 -18.47 -17.69 10.14
CA LEU A 71 -18.64 -17.37 11.57
C LEU A 71 -17.84 -16.14 12.01
N VAL A 72 -16.76 -15.83 11.31
CA VAL A 72 -15.85 -14.72 11.66
C VAL A 72 -15.65 -13.79 10.47
N SER A 73 -15.67 -12.49 10.72
CA SER A 73 -15.46 -11.51 9.66
C SER A 73 -14.05 -11.61 9.08
N TRP A 74 -13.92 -11.40 7.76
CA TRP A 74 -12.63 -11.47 7.07
C TRP A 74 -11.61 -10.45 7.60
N LYS A 75 -12.09 -9.31 8.08
CA LYS A 75 -11.26 -8.28 8.70
C LYS A 75 -10.52 -8.83 9.93
N VAL A 76 -11.21 -9.54 10.81
CA VAL A 76 -10.62 -10.15 12.01
C VAL A 76 -9.63 -11.26 11.64
N ILE A 77 -9.95 -12.06 10.62
CA ILE A 77 -9.05 -13.12 10.12
C ILE A 77 -7.73 -12.53 9.61
N CYS A 78 -7.78 -11.34 9.00
CA CYS A 78 -6.60 -10.65 8.48
C CYS A 78 -5.76 -9.93 9.53
N THR A 79 -6.23 -9.76 10.77
CA THR A 79 -5.41 -9.17 11.83
C THR A 79 -4.21 -10.05 12.21
N ALA A 80 -3.21 -9.46 12.84
CA ALA A 80 -2.02 -10.19 13.24
C ALA A 80 -2.35 -11.27 14.31
N LYS A 81 -1.54 -12.32 14.39
CA LYS A 81 -1.74 -13.40 15.36
C LYS A 81 -1.73 -12.91 16.81
N LYS A 82 -0.88 -11.92 17.11
CA LYS A 82 -0.81 -11.28 18.43
C LYS A 82 -2.11 -10.58 18.83
N ASP A 83 -2.91 -10.16 17.84
CA ASP A 83 -4.18 -9.43 18.02
C ASP A 83 -5.39 -10.36 17.81
N GLY A 84 -5.20 -11.69 17.93
CA GLY A 84 -6.26 -12.70 17.83
C GLY A 84 -6.66 -13.11 16.41
N GLY A 85 -6.00 -12.61 15.37
CA GLY A 85 -6.24 -12.97 13.97
C GLY A 85 -5.44 -14.19 13.51
N LEU A 86 -5.64 -14.61 12.26
CA LEU A 86 -4.87 -15.67 11.62
C LEU A 86 -3.64 -15.16 10.84
N GLY A 87 -3.45 -13.86 10.76
CA GLY A 87 -2.36 -13.22 10.02
C GLY A 87 -2.40 -13.50 8.52
N ILE A 88 -3.59 -13.54 7.94
CA ILE A 88 -3.79 -13.63 6.48
C ILE A 88 -3.64 -12.24 5.90
N ARG A 89 -2.92 -12.10 4.79
CA ARG A 89 -2.73 -10.80 4.14
C ARG A 89 -4.04 -10.27 3.57
N ASN A 90 -4.40 -9.06 3.96
CA ASN A 90 -5.46 -8.30 3.29
C ASN A 90 -4.95 -7.84 1.92
N LEU A 91 -5.64 -8.25 0.85
CA LEU A 91 -5.20 -7.99 -0.53
C LEU A 91 -5.18 -6.49 -0.88
N ALA A 92 -6.14 -5.72 -0.38
CA ALA A 92 -6.20 -4.28 -0.64
C ALA A 92 -5.04 -3.53 0.04
N ILE A 93 -4.73 -3.87 1.29
CA ILE A 93 -3.60 -3.28 2.03
C ILE A 93 -2.28 -3.70 1.38
N PHE A 94 -2.15 -4.97 1.01
CA PHE A 94 -0.97 -5.49 0.35
C PHE A 94 -0.70 -4.80 -0.99
N ASN A 95 -1.75 -4.60 -1.81
CA ASN A 95 -1.63 -3.88 -3.06
C ASN A 95 -1.19 -2.41 -2.84
N LYS A 96 -1.76 -1.71 -1.86
CA LYS A 96 -1.33 -0.35 -1.50
C LYS A 96 0.15 -0.30 -1.09
N ALA A 97 0.60 -1.26 -0.28
CA ALA A 97 2.00 -1.33 0.15
C ALA A 97 2.96 -1.56 -1.03
N LEU A 98 2.58 -2.45 -1.97
CA LEU A 98 3.38 -2.69 -3.18
C LEU A 98 3.45 -1.46 -4.10
N LEU A 99 2.34 -0.71 -4.22
CA LEU A 99 2.33 0.55 -4.98
C LEU A 99 3.14 1.63 -4.25
N GLY A 100 3.08 1.69 -2.93
CA GLY A 100 3.88 2.60 -2.10
C GLY A 100 5.39 2.42 -2.29
N LYS A 101 5.85 1.21 -2.61
CA LYS A 101 7.26 0.96 -2.94
C LYS A 101 7.75 1.81 -4.12
N TRP A 102 6.91 2.11 -5.10
CA TRP A 102 7.28 2.98 -6.22
C TRP A 102 7.43 4.44 -5.79
N LEU A 103 6.61 4.89 -4.84
CA LEU A 103 6.75 6.24 -4.25
C LEU A 103 8.05 6.34 -3.47
N TRP A 104 8.38 5.30 -2.69
CA TRP A 104 9.66 5.23 -1.98
C TRP A 104 10.85 5.27 -2.94
N ARG A 105 10.82 4.47 -4.00
CA ARG A 105 11.88 4.48 -5.02
C ARG A 105 11.98 5.83 -5.72
N PHE A 106 10.85 6.47 -6.03
CA PHE A 106 10.83 7.79 -6.65
C PHE A 106 11.49 8.84 -5.77
N ALA A 107 11.28 8.79 -4.46
CA ALA A 107 11.91 9.70 -3.51
C ALA A 107 13.43 9.52 -3.42
N ASN A 108 13.93 8.27 -3.48
CA ASN A 108 15.31 7.92 -3.21
C ASN A 108 16.18 7.76 -4.45
N GLU A 109 15.65 7.29 -5.58
CA GLU A 109 16.42 7.07 -6.81
C GLU A 109 16.46 8.36 -7.66
N ASN A 110 17.56 9.12 -7.60
CA ASN A 110 17.64 10.39 -8.33
C ASN A 110 18.04 10.21 -9.81
N GLU A 111 18.87 9.24 -10.14
CA GLU A 111 19.47 9.08 -11.48
C GLU A 111 18.73 8.09 -12.38
N SER A 112 17.64 7.48 -11.90
CA SER A 112 16.93 6.47 -12.68
C SER A 112 16.18 7.08 -13.87
N LEU A 113 16.34 6.48 -15.06
CA LEU A 113 15.70 6.92 -16.30
C LEU A 113 14.19 7.04 -16.17
N TRP A 114 13.55 6.09 -15.49
CA TRP A 114 12.11 6.12 -15.29
C TRP A 114 11.65 7.33 -14.47
N LYS A 115 12.43 7.76 -13.45
CA LYS A 115 12.15 8.98 -12.68
C LYS A 115 12.29 10.23 -13.55
N GLN A 116 13.33 10.31 -14.40
CA GLN A 116 13.51 11.41 -15.33
C GLN A 116 12.33 11.56 -16.29
N ILE A 117 11.83 10.45 -16.87
CA ILE A 117 10.65 10.43 -17.75
C ILE A 117 9.40 10.91 -17.01
N ILE A 118 9.20 10.46 -15.76
CA ILE A 118 8.04 10.88 -14.97
C ILE A 118 8.13 12.34 -14.58
N SER A 119 9.30 12.81 -14.15
CA SER A 119 9.54 14.19 -13.75
C SER A 119 9.35 15.16 -14.91
N SER A 120 9.83 14.82 -16.11
CA SER A 120 9.63 15.64 -17.31
C SER A 120 8.18 15.71 -17.75
N LYS A 121 7.38 14.68 -17.47
CA LYS A 121 5.97 14.62 -17.86
C LYS A 121 5.00 15.26 -16.85
N TYR A 122 5.30 15.19 -15.57
CA TYR A 122 4.33 15.54 -14.52
C TYR A 122 4.83 16.65 -13.58
N ASP A 123 5.99 17.19 -13.78
CA ASP A 123 6.71 18.09 -12.89
C ASP A 123 6.92 17.53 -11.47
N LEU A 124 7.80 18.13 -10.71
CA LEU A 124 8.05 17.76 -9.32
C LEU A 124 7.25 18.65 -8.36
N GLN A 125 6.82 18.09 -7.24
CA GLN A 125 6.44 18.87 -6.07
C GLN A 125 7.68 19.50 -5.43
N ASP A 126 7.45 20.51 -4.60
CA ASP A 126 8.50 21.11 -3.77
C ASP A 126 9.24 20.03 -2.96
N GLY A 127 10.55 20.11 -2.90
CA GLY A 127 11.42 19.10 -2.30
C GLY A 127 11.68 17.86 -3.18
N GLY A 128 11.00 17.70 -4.31
CA GLY A 128 11.25 16.61 -5.28
C GLY A 128 10.94 15.19 -4.80
N TRP A 129 10.15 15.04 -3.71
CA TRP A 129 9.77 13.74 -3.15
C TRP A 129 8.72 13.00 -3.98
N CYS A 130 7.88 13.74 -4.68
CA CYS A 130 6.84 13.20 -5.54
C CYS A 130 6.61 14.12 -6.75
N SER A 131 5.89 13.64 -7.76
CA SER A 131 5.42 14.48 -8.85
C SER A 131 4.20 15.31 -8.43
N LYS A 132 3.95 16.42 -9.12
CA LYS A 132 2.68 17.16 -9.00
C LYS A 132 1.48 16.28 -9.35
N GLY A 133 0.31 16.66 -8.87
CA GLY A 133 -0.94 15.94 -9.15
C GLY A 133 -1.29 15.95 -10.63
N VAL A 134 -1.71 14.80 -11.16
CA VAL A 134 -2.07 14.65 -12.57
C VAL A 134 -3.50 15.17 -12.80
N ARG A 135 -3.66 16.34 -13.37
CA ARG A 135 -4.96 16.95 -13.67
C ARG A 135 -5.62 16.43 -14.97
N TYR A 136 -4.88 15.75 -15.83
CA TYR A 136 -5.40 15.36 -17.14
C TYR A 136 -6.42 14.22 -17.06
N ARG A 137 -7.55 14.43 -17.75
CA ARG A 137 -8.70 13.52 -17.79
C ARG A 137 -8.42 12.24 -18.60
N TYR A 138 -7.48 12.30 -19.55
CA TYR A 138 -7.15 11.24 -20.48
C TYR A 138 -5.83 10.54 -20.10
N GLY A 139 -5.88 9.22 -20.08
CA GLY A 139 -4.75 8.36 -19.82
C GLY A 139 -4.80 7.74 -18.41
N VAL A 140 -5.13 6.45 -18.35
CA VAL A 140 -5.00 5.63 -17.14
C VAL A 140 -3.51 5.29 -16.99
N GLY A 141 -2.69 6.32 -16.71
CA GLY A 141 -1.27 6.09 -16.48
C GLY A 141 -1.07 5.33 -15.18
N VAL A 142 -0.24 4.29 -15.21
CA VAL A 142 0.17 3.54 -14.02
C VAL A 142 0.66 4.50 -12.94
N TRP A 143 1.43 5.52 -13.31
CA TRP A 143 1.94 6.51 -12.38
C TRP A 143 0.84 7.33 -11.69
N LYS A 144 -0.23 7.69 -12.40
CA LYS A 144 -1.39 8.38 -11.79
C LYS A 144 -1.99 7.55 -10.66
N ALA A 145 -2.14 6.25 -10.87
CA ALA A 145 -2.67 5.34 -9.87
C ALA A 145 -1.75 5.22 -8.64
N ILE A 146 -0.43 5.16 -8.85
CA ILE A 146 0.59 5.14 -7.81
C ILE A 146 0.58 6.47 -7.04
N ARG A 147 0.59 7.61 -7.75
CA ARG A 147 0.59 8.95 -7.19
C ARG A 147 -0.63 9.23 -6.28
N ASN A 148 -1.79 8.67 -6.61
CA ASN A 148 -2.99 8.78 -5.77
C ASN A 148 -2.81 8.17 -4.36
N GLY A 149 -1.82 7.32 -4.16
CA GLY A 149 -1.43 6.77 -2.86
C GLY A 149 -0.49 7.66 -2.04
N TRP A 150 -0.07 8.82 -2.57
CA TRP A 150 0.95 9.67 -1.95
C TRP A 150 0.60 10.13 -0.53
N GLU A 151 -0.60 10.64 -0.30
CA GLU A 151 -1.01 11.12 1.02
C GLU A 151 -0.97 9.99 2.08
N CYS A 152 -1.47 8.82 1.69
CA CYS A 152 -1.39 7.64 2.55
C CYS A 152 0.06 7.18 2.78
N PHE A 153 0.93 7.28 1.78
CA PHE A 153 2.35 6.96 1.90
C PHE A 153 3.05 7.97 2.82
N ARG A 154 2.84 9.27 2.59
CA ARG A 154 3.43 10.35 3.37
C ARG A 154 3.08 10.24 4.86
N SER A 155 1.82 9.98 5.20
CA SER A 155 1.38 9.82 6.60
C SER A 155 2.01 8.62 7.34
N HIS A 156 2.64 7.68 6.61
CA HIS A 156 3.34 6.52 7.18
C HIS A 156 4.86 6.58 6.98
N SER A 157 5.37 7.70 6.46
CA SER A 157 6.80 7.90 6.19
C SER A 157 7.33 9.07 7.01
N ARG A 158 8.60 9.00 7.40
CA ARG A 158 9.32 10.09 8.07
C ARG A 158 10.54 10.45 7.27
N PHE A 159 10.90 11.70 7.32
CA PHE A 159 12.15 12.18 6.75
C PHE A 159 13.27 12.05 7.78
N LEU A 160 14.42 11.54 7.33
CA LEU A 160 15.66 11.64 8.06
C LEU A 160 16.41 12.81 7.46
N VAL A 161 16.68 13.82 8.30
CA VAL A 161 17.37 15.03 7.92
C VAL A 161 18.84 14.69 7.69
N GLY A 162 19.37 14.99 6.49
CA GLY A 162 20.77 14.81 6.13
C GLY A 162 21.40 16.18 5.80
N ASP A 163 21.32 16.58 4.52
CA ASP A 163 21.80 17.87 4.02
C ASP A 163 20.75 18.99 4.08
N ASP A 164 19.57 18.70 4.61
CA ASP A 164 18.48 19.61 4.99
C ASP A 164 17.86 20.44 3.87
N THR A 165 18.31 20.27 2.63
CA THR A 165 17.91 21.08 1.47
C THR A 165 16.55 20.73 0.88
N ARG A 166 15.95 19.59 1.29
CA ARG A 166 14.73 19.01 0.70
C ARG A 166 13.58 18.82 1.69
N VAL A 167 13.76 19.18 2.95
CA VAL A 167 12.78 19.01 4.02
C VAL A 167 12.26 20.37 4.48
N LYS A 168 10.94 20.53 4.51
CA LYS A 168 10.28 21.74 4.99
C LYS A 168 10.23 21.75 6.50
N PHE A 169 10.70 22.84 7.11
CA PHE A 169 10.83 22.98 8.57
C PHE A 169 9.50 22.77 9.29
N TRP A 170 8.45 23.46 8.87
CA TRP A 170 7.16 23.43 9.56
C TRP A 170 6.25 22.26 9.17
N LYS A 171 6.29 21.84 7.89
CA LYS A 171 5.24 21.00 7.31
C LYS A 171 5.59 19.53 7.19
N ASP A 172 6.87 19.17 7.17
CA ASP A 172 7.31 17.80 7.01
C ASP A 172 7.50 17.10 8.36
N LEU A 173 7.37 15.77 8.34
CA LEU A 173 7.55 14.91 9.52
C LEU A 173 9.03 14.51 9.62
N TRP A 174 9.83 15.31 10.30
CA TRP A 174 11.27 15.07 10.44
C TRP A 174 11.76 15.00 11.89
N CYS A 175 11.07 15.64 12.82
CA CYS A 175 11.51 15.72 14.22
C CYS A 175 10.76 14.69 15.09
N ASP A 176 9.45 14.56 14.96
CA ASP A 176 8.61 13.69 15.79
C ASP A 176 7.46 13.06 14.99
N ASN A 177 6.45 12.54 15.68
CA ASN A 177 5.26 11.89 15.11
C ASN A 177 4.27 12.85 14.44
N GLN A 178 4.45 14.15 14.61
CA GLN A 178 3.61 15.22 14.07
C GLN A 178 4.48 16.32 13.46
N SER A 179 3.91 17.12 12.57
CA SER A 179 4.62 18.28 12.00
C SER A 179 4.83 19.36 13.05
N LEU A 180 5.84 20.20 12.89
CA LEU A 180 6.06 21.34 13.82
C LEU A 180 4.90 22.35 13.75
N GLU A 181 4.24 22.48 12.60
CA GLU A 181 3.01 23.28 12.45
C GLU A 181 1.89 22.80 13.38
N GLU A 182 1.72 21.47 13.50
CA GLU A 182 0.70 20.86 14.38
C GLU A 182 1.13 20.90 15.86
N ALA A 183 2.41 20.72 16.15
CA ALA A 183 2.94 20.75 17.51
C ALA A 183 2.98 22.16 18.13
N PHE A 184 3.31 23.17 17.32
CA PHE A 184 3.52 24.55 17.76
C PHE A 184 2.75 25.56 16.90
N PRO A 185 1.40 25.53 16.89
CA PRO A 185 0.59 26.37 16.01
C PRO A 185 0.76 27.87 16.25
N THR A 186 1.04 28.27 17.49
CA THR A 186 1.30 29.68 17.85
C THR A 186 2.59 30.19 17.24
N LEU A 187 3.67 29.41 17.30
CA LEU A 187 4.96 29.76 16.70
C LEU A 187 4.86 29.74 15.18
N PHE A 188 4.16 28.77 14.60
CA PHE A 188 3.92 28.74 13.17
C PHE A 188 3.19 29.99 12.66
N ASN A 189 2.19 30.48 13.41
CA ASN A 189 1.45 31.69 13.04
C ASN A 189 2.31 32.96 13.12
N LEU A 190 3.27 33.00 14.03
CA LEU A 190 4.23 34.10 14.19
C LEU A 190 5.39 34.05 13.19
N SER A 191 5.64 32.88 12.61
CA SER A 191 6.73 32.70 11.63
C SER A 191 6.49 33.52 10.37
N VAL A 192 7.52 34.26 9.96
CA VAL A 192 7.52 35.06 8.71
C VAL A 192 7.58 34.16 7.49
N ASN A 193 8.36 33.10 7.54
CA ASN A 193 8.51 32.15 6.43
C ASN A 193 7.96 30.76 6.80
N LYS A 194 6.72 30.51 6.41
CA LYS A 194 6.02 29.27 6.68
C LYS A 194 6.44 28.09 5.77
N ASP A 195 7.15 28.38 4.70
CA ASP A 195 7.63 27.43 3.70
C ASP A 195 9.15 27.25 3.71
N SER A 196 9.84 27.70 4.78
CA SER A 196 11.30 27.56 4.94
C SER A 196 11.74 26.09 4.89
N TRP A 197 12.94 25.89 4.36
CA TRP A 197 13.62 24.60 4.41
C TRP A 197 14.36 24.45 5.75
N VAL A 198 14.62 23.23 6.18
CA VAL A 198 15.38 22.97 7.43
C VAL A 198 16.79 23.58 7.33
N ALA A 199 17.40 23.60 6.16
CA ALA A 199 18.69 24.23 5.92
C ALA A 199 18.71 25.76 6.09
N GLU A 200 17.56 26.41 6.11
CA GLU A 200 17.39 27.88 6.19
C GLU A 200 16.83 28.36 7.52
N ALA A 201 16.55 27.43 8.46
CA ALA A 201 15.81 27.69 9.69
C ALA A 201 16.72 28.05 10.89
#